data_95390923c37d3a7d0784e19a6bff923a
#
_entry.id   95390923c37d3a7d0784e19a6bff923a
#
_cell.length_a   1.000
_cell.length_b   1.000
_cell.length_c   1.000
_cell.angle_alpha   90.00
_cell.angle_beta   90.00
_cell.angle_gamma   90.00
#
_symmetry.space_group_name_H-M   'P 1'
#
loop_
_entity.id
_entity.type
_entity.pdbx_description
1 polymer ?
#
loop_
_entity_poly.entity_id
_entity_poly.type
_entity_poly.pdbx_seq_one_letter_code
_entity_poly.pdbx_strand_id
1 'polypeptide(L)'
;MENESLRKWLIGFGVLGALLVGFMGQRWLLPEELRLVFAAGQRGGLYHELAQHLATELQVAHPRLRIEVIETDGSLDNAQRLQNRNADLALLQNDTQAGAQARSLTAIHPELLHFLCRPDAGIQSLHDLAEHTIAVGPKGSGSEQFTHELFRYLGLAEKELNLKY
;
A
#
# COMPACT_ATOMS: atom_id res chain seq x y z
N MET A 1 -28.93 27.98 58.59
CA MET A 1 -27.82 27.02 58.33
C MET A 1 -28.11 26.04 57.20
N GLU A 2 -29.36 25.62 57.00
CA GLU A 2 -29.76 24.65 55.95
C GLU A 2 -29.59 25.18 54.51
N ASN A 3 -29.78 26.48 54.31
CA ASN A 3 -29.74 27.09 52.96
C ASN A 3 -28.32 27.27 52.35
N GLU A 4 -27.29 27.29 53.19
CA GLU A 4 -25.90 27.40 52.74
C GLU A 4 -25.33 26.11 52.20
N SER A 5 -25.68 25.00 52.85
CA SER A 5 -25.25 23.67 52.40
C SER A 5 -25.92 23.30 51.07
N LEU A 6 -27.20 23.59 50.92
CA LEU A 6 -27.93 23.37 49.65
C LEU A 6 -27.34 24.18 48.51
N ARG A 7 -26.98 25.42 48.72
CA ARG A 7 -26.35 26.30 47.77
C ARG A 7 -24.98 25.81 47.32
N LYS A 8 -24.16 25.29 48.25
CA LYS A 8 -22.86 24.67 47.94
C LYS A 8 -22.98 23.43 47.10
N TRP A 9 -24.00 22.57 47.39
CA TRP A 9 -24.30 21.39 46.55
C TRP A 9 -24.76 21.74 45.18
N LEU A 10 -25.65 22.72 45.01
CA LEU A 10 -26.11 23.19 43.69
C LEU A 10 -24.98 23.77 42.83
N ILE A 11 -24.08 24.53 43.43
CA ILE A 11 -22.87 25.07 42.76
C ILE A 11 -21.97 23.90 42.34
N GLY A 12 -21.72 22.93 43.23
CA GLY A 12 -20.91 21.75 42.94
C GLY A 12 -21.45 20.91 41.77
N PHE A 13 -22.75 20.66 41.77
CA PHE A 13 -23.41 19.95 40.64
C PHE A 13 -23.38 20.77 39.35
N GLY A 14 -23.53 22.10 39.42
CA GLY A 14 -23.44 22.98 38.26
C GLY A 14 -22.03 22.98 37.63
N VAL A 15 -21.00 23.07 38.47
CA VAL A 15 -19.60 22.98 38.01
C VAL A 15 -19.27 21.62 37.42
N LEU A 16 -19.71 20.52 38.09
CA LEU A 16 -19.48 19.16 37.59
C LEU A 16 -20.21 18.95 36.26
N GLY A 17 -21.46 19.43 36.13
CA GLY A 17 -22.22 19.40 34.88
C GLY A 17 -21.53 20.17 33.75
N ALA A 18 -21.04 21.38 34.04
CA ALA A 18 -20.29 22.18 33.07
C ALA A 18 -18.97 21.52 32.62
N LEU A 19 -18.26 20.89 33.55
CA LEU A 19 -17.04 20.13 33.25
C LEU A 19 -17.33 18.89 32.39
N LEU A 20 -18.42 18.17 32.67
CA LEU A 20 -18.86 17.02 31.87
C LEU A 20 -19.29 17.43 30.47
N VAL A 21 -20.07 18.51 30.33
CA VAL A 21 -20.46 19.06 29.03
C VAL A 21 -19.26 19.56 28.26
N GLY A 22 -18.31 20.25 28.93
CA GLY A 22 -17.04 20.68 28.34
C GLY A 22 -16.19 19.52 27.85
N PHE A 23 -16.06 18.46 28.67
CA PHE A 23 -15.32 17.26 28.33
C PHE A 23 -15.97 16.47 27.16
N MET A 24 -17.29 16.31 27.18
CA MET A 24 -18.04 15.69 26.09
C MET A 24 -17.97 16.54 24.82
N GLY A 25 -18.12 17.86 24.93
CA GLY A 25 -18.00 18.79 23.81
C GLY A 25 -16.61 18.79 23.19
N GLN A 26 -15.56 18.74 24.00
CA GLN A 26 -14.19 18.63 23.53
C GLN A 26 -13.94 17.35 22.72
N ARG A 27 -14.55 16.22 23.12
CA ARG A 27 -14.45 14.95 22.42
C ARG A 27 -15.22 14.96 21.07
N TRP A 28 -16.27 15.75 20.97
CA TRP A 28 -17.04 15.97 19.72
C TRP A 28 -16.38 16.99 18.78
N LEU A 29 -15.60 17.92 19.34
CA LEU A 29 -14.92 18.96 18.59
C LEU A 29 -13.53 18.54 18.11
N LEU A 30 -12.94 17.48 18.68
CA LEU A 30 -11.70 16.90 18.17
C LEU A 30 -12.06 16.00 16.98
N PRO A 31 -11.70 16.39 15.77
CA PRO A 31 -11.95 15.57 14.60
C PRO A 31 -11.16 14.26 14.70
N GLU A 32 -11.82 13.15 14.39
CA GLU A 32 -11.20 11.83 14.35
C GLU A 32 -9.98 11.80 13.43
N GLU A 33 -8.90 11.17 13.89
CA GLU A 33 -7.76 10.85 13.02
C GLU A 33 -8.21 9.80 12.01
N LEU A 34 -7.97 10.07 10.74
CA LEU A 34 -8.14 9.08 9.68
C LEU A 34 -6.87 8.24 9.59
N ARG A 35 -6.99 6.96 9.88
CA ARG A 35 -5.88 6.00 9.79
C ARG A 35 -6.05 5.14 8.57
N LEU A 36 -5.00 5.07 7.75
CA LEU A 36 -4.96 4.28 6.53
C LEU A 36 -3.73 3.37 6.55
N VAL A 37 -3.91 2.17 6.06
CA VAL A 37 -2.83 1.19 5.82
C VAL A 37 -2.47 1.23 4.34
N PHE A 38 -1.20 1.45 4.04
CA PHE A 38 -0.68 1.54 2.68
C PHE A 38 0.25 0.37 2.37
N ALA A 39 -0.22 -0.59 1.59
CA ALA A 39 0.55 -1.73 1.13
C ALA A 39 1.49 -1.29 0.00
N ALA A 40 2.79 -1.51 0.19
CA ALA A 40 3.83 -0.97 -0.68
C ALA A 40 4.59 -2.06 -1.45
N GLY A 41 5.61 -2.62 -0.83
CA GLY A 41 6.52 -3.63 -1.37
C GLY A 41 7.62 -3.92 -0.37
N GLN A 42 8.63 -4.64 -0.81
CA GLN A 42 9.77 -4.98 0.03
C GLN A 42 10.54 -3.73 0.46
N ARG A 43 11.03 -3.74 1.69
CA ARG A 43 11.85 -2.65 2.24
C ARG A 43 13.09 -2.39 1.39
N GLY A 44 13.34 -1.11 1.08
CA GLY A 44 14.42 -0.69 0.18
C GLY A 44 14.10 -0.83 -1.30
N GLY A 45 12.91 -1.35 -1.66
CA GLY A 45 12.41 -1.33 -3.03
C GLY A 45 11.71 -0.02 -3.38
N LEU A 46 11.63 0.28 -4.67
CA LEU A 46 11.05 1.53 -5.19
C LEU A 46 9.64 1.81 -4.66
N TYR A 47 8.78 0.79 -4.61
CA TYR A 47 7.40 0.96 -4.13
C TYR A 47 7.35 1.33 -2.65
N HIS A 48 8.23 0.72 -1.83
CA HIS A 48 8.28 1.04 -0.41
C HIS A 48 8.75 2.47 -0.18
N GLU A 49 9.82 2.88 -0.85
CA GLU A 49 10.33 4.26 -0.77
C GLU A 49 9.31 5.28 -1.25
N LEU A 50 8.65 5.01 -2.39
CA LEU A 50 7.63 5.90 -2.95
C LEU A 50 6.43 6.03 -2.01
N ALA A 51 5.96 4.91 -1.43
CA ALA A 51 4.86 4.93 -0.46
C ALA A 51 5.22 5.72 0.81
N GLN A 52 6.46 5.60 1.30
CA GLN A 52 6.95 6.37 2.44
C GLN A 52 6.96 7.88 2.16
N HIS A 53 7.45 8.29 0.99
CA HIS A 53 7.44 9.70 0.59
C HIS A 53 6.02 10.23 0.45
N LEU A 54 5.14 9.50 -0.25
CA LEU A 54 3.72 9.89 -0.40
C LEU A 54 3.02 9.98 0.95
N ALA A 55 3.23 9.02 1.85
CA ALA A 55 2.65 9.05 3.19
C ALA A 55 3.11 10.27 3.97
N THR A 56 4.40 10.62 3.89
CA THR A 56 4.98 11.79 4.56
C THR A 56 4.35 13.08 4.04
N GLU A 57 4.32 13.28 2.73
CA GLU A 57 3.76 14.48 2.12
C GLU A 57 2.26 14.63 2.40
N LEU A 58 1.50 13.53 2.30
CA LEU A 58 0.08 13.53 2.60
C LEU A 58 -0.21 13.86 4.08
N GLN A 59 0.60 13.36 5.01
CA GLN A 59 0.46 13.66 6.45
C GLN A 59 0.85 15.10 6.78
N VAL A 60 1.81 15.68 6.06
CA VAL A 60 2.15 17.11 6.18
C VAL A 60 1.00 17.98 5.68
N ALA A 61 0.44 17.64 4.50
CA ALA A 61 -0.69 18.38 3.92
C ALA A 61 -1.99 18.20 4.72
N HIS A 62 -2.16 17.05 5.36
CA HIS A 62 -3.36 16.66 6.10
C HIS A 62 -3.01 16.15 7.50
N PRO A 63 -2.84 17.04 8.50
CA PRO A 63 -2.33 16.68 9.84
C PRO A 63 -3.18 15.66 10.61
N ARG A 64 -4.41 15.39 10.16
CA ARG A 64 -5.30 14.37 10.75
C ARG A 64 -5.16 12.99 10.12
N LEU A 65 -4.44 12.90 9.01
CA LEU A 65 -4.18 11.67 8.32
C LEU A 65 -3.00 10.94 8.98
N ARG A 66 -3.18 9.66 9.24
CA ARG A 66 -2.12 8.75 9.68
C ARG A 66 -2.04 7.62 8.67
N ILE A 67 -0.92 7.52 8.00
CA ILE A 67 -0.68 6.47 7.00
C ILE A 67 0.40 5.55 7.55
N GLU A 68 0.06 4.29 7.71
CA GLU A 68 0.99 3.22 8.03
C GLU A 68 1.40 2.53 6.74
N VAL A 69 2.68 2.67 6.36
CA VAL A 69 3.22 1.96 5.20
C VAL A 69 3.69 0.58 5.63
N ILE A 70 3.12 -0.45 5.05
CA ILE A 70 3.45 -1.85 5.36
C ILE A 70 4.29 -2.49 4.25
N GLU A 71 5.24 -3.31 4.68
CA GLU A 71 6.04 -4.15 3.80
C GLU A 71 5.21 -5.30 3.25
N THR A 72 5.42 -5.65 1.98
CA THR A 72 4.69 -6.70 1.27
C THR A 72 5.60 -7.38 0.24
N ASP A 73 5.13 -8.50 -0.31
CA ASP A 73 5.84 -9.22 -1.36
C ASP A 73 5.67 -8.62 -2.77
N GLY A 74 4.93 -7.53 -2.90
CA GLY A 74 4.72 -6.79 -4.14
C GLY A 74 3.28 -6.78 -4.61
N SER A 75 3.07 -6.55 -5.91
CA SER A 75 1.75 -6.22 -6.46
C SER A 75 0.66 -7.25 -6.20
N LEU A 76 0.97 -8.54 -6.23
CA LEU A 76 -0.01 -9.59 -5.96
C LEU A 76 -0.45 -9.61 -4.49
N ASP A 77 0.50 -9.53 -3.55
CA ASP A 77 0.20 -9.42 -2.10
C ASP A 77 -0.59 -8.13 -1.82
N ASN A 78 -0.20 -7.02 -2.45
CA ASN A 78 -0.90 -5.74 -2.34
C ASN A 78 -2.36 -5.84 -2.78
N ALA A 79 -2.61 -6.48 -3.92
CA ALA A 79 -3.96 -6.71 -4.43
C ALA A 79 -4.80 -7.57 -3.47
N GLN A 80 -4.22 -8.63 -2.93
CA GLN A 80 -4.89 -9.49 -1.94
C GLN A 80 -5.22 -8.73 -0.65
N ARG A 81 -4.32 -7.87 -0.17
CA ARG A 81 -4.55 -7.05 1.04
C ARG A 81 -5.69 -6.07 0.84
N LEU A 82 -5.78 -5.42 -0.32
CA LEU A 82 -6.93 -4.56 -0.68
C LEU A 82 -8.23 -5.35 -0.68
N GLN A 83 -8.26 -6.52 -1.34
CA GLN A 83 -9.46 -7.37 -1.43
C GLN A 83 -9.92 -7.85 -0.04
N ASN A 84 -8.98 -8.18 0.85
CA ASN A 84 -9.24 -8.66 2.20
C ASN A 84 -9.45 -7.53 3.22
N ARG A 85 -9.40 -6.26 2.78
CA ARG A 85 -9.49 -5.06 3.64
C ARG A 85 -8.39 -4.99 4.71
N ASN A 86 -7.24 -5.57 4.42
CA ASN A 86 -6.01 -5.50 5.24
C ASN A 86 -5.11 -4.32 4.82
N ALA A 87 -5.49 -3.61 3.77
CA ALA A 87 -4.93 -2.34 3.36
C ALA A 87 -6.03 -1.47 2.75
N ASP A 88 -5.89 -0.16 2.89
CA ASP A 88 -6.79 0.86 2.34
C ASP A 88 -6.25 1.42 1.03
N LEU A 89 -4.92 1.49 0.92
CA LEU A 89 -4.17 1.96 -0.24
C LEU A 89 -3.14 0.91 -0.64
N ALA A 90 -2.84 0.84 -1.92
CA ALA A 90 -1.77 -0.02 -2.42
C ALA A 90 -1.11 0.52 -3.69
N LEU A 91 0.17 0.24 -3.86
CA LEU A 91 0.87 0.40 -5.12
C LEU A 91 0.80 -0.92 -5.90
N LEU A 92 0.36 -0.84 -7.14
CA LEU A 92 0.18 -2.00 -8.01
C LEU A 92 0.76 -1.69 -9.39
N GLN A 93 1.29 -2.70 -10.04
CA GLN A 93 1.51 -2.64 -11.49
C GLN A 93 0.17 -2.64 -12.22
N ASN A 94 0.13 -2.03 -13.39
CA ASN A 94 -1.11 -1.83 -14.14
C ASN A 94 -1.74 -3.13 -14.68
N ASP A 95 -0.97 -4.20 -14.79
CA ASP A 95 -1.37 -5.55 -15.20
C ASP A 95 -1.89 -6.41 -14.04
N THR A 96 -1.73 -5.94 -12.79
CA THR A 96 -2.19 -6.65 -11.59
C THR A 96 -3.69 -6.43 -11.35
N GLN A 97 -4.44 -7.51 -11.27
CA GLN A 97 -5.89 -7.45 -10.99
C GLN A 97 -6.15 -7.19 -9.50
N ALA A 98 -6.61 -5.99 -9.20
CA ALA A 98 -6.90 -5.56 -7.81
C ALA A 98 -8.28 -6.00 -7.27
N GLY A 99 -9.09 -6.65 -8.11
CA GLY A 99 -10.46 -7.05 -7.76
C GLY A 99 -11.50 -5.94 -8.00
N ALA A 100 -12.78 -6.32 -8.05
CA ALA A 100 -13.88 -5.44 -8.47
C ALA A 100 -14.17 -4.27 -7.52
N GLN A 101 -13.71 -4.33 -6.28
CA GLN A 101 -13.94 -3.28 -5.28
C GLN A 101 -12.81 -2.25 -5.22
N ALA A 102 -11.65 -2.55 -5.79
CA ALA A 102 -10.55 -1.60 -5.86
C ALA A 102 -10.80 -0.56 -6.97
N ARG A 103 -10.28 0.65 -6.77
CA ARG A 103 -10.35 1.74 -7.73
C ARG A 103 -8.97 2.34 -7.91
N SER A 104 -8.56 2.54 -9.15
CA SER A 104 -7.36 3.32 -9.44
C SER A 104 -7.62 4.79 -9.11
N LEU A 105 -6.74 5.39 -8.32
CA LEU A 105 -6.77 6.81 -8.00
C LEU A 105 -5.98 7.61 -9.03
N THR A 106 -4.78 7.13 -9.35
CA THR A 106 -3.89 7.77 -10.33
C THR A 106 -2.80 6.78 -10.76
N ALA A 107 -2.19 7.03 -11.92
CA ALA A 107 -0.93 6.42 -12.31
C ALA A 107 0.21 7.32 -11.81
N ILE A 108 1.17 6.74 -11.10
CA ILE A 108 2.25 7.50 -10.46
C ILE A 108 3.52 7.48 -11.29
N HIS A 109 3.86 6.30 -11.84
CA HIS A 109 5.13 6.09 -12.53
C HIS A 109 4.96 5.08 -13.68
N PRO A 110 5.48 5.36 -14.90
CA PRO A 110 5.56 4.35 -15.95
C PRO A 110 6.66 3.35 -15.62
N GLU A 111 6.35 2.07 -15.70
CA GLU A 111 7.33 0.99 -15.57
C GLU A 111 7.71 0.47 -16.96
N LEU A 112 9.00 0.28 -17.17
CA LEU A 112 9.55 -0.28 -18.40
C LEU A 112 10.24 -1.60 -18.06
N LEU A 113 9.97 -2.63 -18.85
CA LEU A 113 10.71 -3.87 -18.76
C LEU A 113 11.98 -3.79 -19.62
N HIS A 114 13.12 -4.05 -19.00
CA HIS A 114 14.40 -4.17 -19.67
C HIS A 114 14.85 -5.63 -19.67
N PHE A 115 15.10 -6.19 -20.86
CA PHE A 115 15.82 -7.45 -20.98
C PHE A 115 17.30 -7.17 -21.06
N LEU A 116 18.04 -7.62 -20.07
CA LEU A 116 19.49 -7.49 -20.01
C LEU A 116 20.11 -8.87 -20.21
N CYS A 117 21.02 -9.00 -21.14
CA CYS A 117 21.81 -10.20 -21.35
C CYS A 117 23.31 -9.89 -21.33
N ARG A 118 24.10 -10.89 -21.00
CA ARG A 118 25.54 -10.75 -21.14
C ARG A 118 25.90 -10.72 -22.62
N PRO A 119 26.93 -9.93 -23.03
CA PRO A 119 27.33 -9.83 -24.42
C PRO A 119 27.76 -11.17 -25.03
N ASP A 120 28.31 -12.08 -24.19
CA ASP A 120 28.81 -13.41 -24.58
C ASP A 120 27.71 -14.49 -24.55
N ALA A 121 26.47 -14.15 -24.21
CA ALA A 121 25.38 -15.14 -24.14
C ALA A 121 24.84 -15.60 -25.48
N GLY A 122 25.15 -14.90 -26.57
CA GLY A 122 24.67 -15.25 -27.91
C GLY A 122 23.19 -14.94 -28.16
N ILE A 123 22.51 -14.26 -27.23
CA ILE A 123 21.10 -13.89 -27.31
C ILE A 123 20.97 -12.67 -28.21
N GLN A 124 20.26 -12.78 -29.33
CA GLN A 124 19.97 -11.71 -30.26
C GLN A 124 18.48 -11.33 -30.29
N SER A 125 17.62 -12.24 -29.86
CA SER A 125 16.17 -12.05 -29.82
C SER A 125 15.55 -12.74 -28.59
N LEU A 126 14.32 -12.38 -28.28
CA LEU A 126 13.57 -13.03 -27.17
C LEU A 126 13.29 -14.51 -27.44
N HIS A 127 13.33 -14.97 -28.70
CA HIS A 127 13.15 -16.39 -29.03
C HIS A 127 14.36 -17.25 -28.69
N ASP A 128 15.55 -16.63 -28.53
CA ASP A 128 16.77 -17.34 -28.16
C ASP A 128 16.82 -17.69 -26.67
N LEU A 129 15.82 -17.26 -25.89
CA LEU A 129 15.77 -17.47 -24.44
C LEU A 129 15.56 -18.93 -24.02
N ALA A 130 15.04 -19.80 -24.90
CA ALA A 130 14.64 -21.15 -24.57
C ALA A 130 15.77 -22.02 -23.96
N GLU A 131 17.01 -21.78 -24.35
CA GLU A 131 18.17 -22.54 -23.88
C GLU A 131 18.96 -21.85 -22.74
N HIS A 132 18.45 -20.69 -22.25
CA HIS A 132 19.18 -19.87 -21.31
C HIS A 132 18.50 -19.85 -19.92
N THR A 133 19.31 -19.56 -18.90
CA THR A 133 18.78 -19.28 -17.55
C THR A 133 18.32 -17.84 -17.47
N ILE A 134 17.06 -17.64 -17.09
CA ILE A 134 16.39 -16.34 -17.07
C ILE A 134 16.02 -15.99 -15.63
N ALA A 135 16.52 -14.86 -15.12
CA ALA A 135 16.07 -14.31 -13.85
C ALA A 135 14.80 -13.47 -14.09
N VAL A 136 13.70 -13.87 -13.46
CA VAL A 136 12.38 -13.26 -13.67
C VAL A 136 11.89 -12.41 -12.50
N GLY A 137 12.70 -12.27 -11.46
CA GLY A 137 12.38 -11.55 -10.24
C GLY A 137 11.85 -12.44 -9.13
N PRO A 138 11.64 -11.88 -7.93
CA PRO A 138 11.12 -12.64 -6.80
C PRO A 138 9.73 -13.22 -7.07
N LYS A 139 9.44 -14.37 -6.46
CA LYS A 139 8.10 -14.98 -6.53
C LYS A 139 7.03 -14.03 -5.97
N GLY A 140 5.91 -13.94 -6.66
CA GLY A 140 4.81 -13.05 -6.30
C GLY A 140 5.03 -11.58 -6.68
N SER A 141 6.18 -11.25 -7.31
CA SER A 141 6.43 -9.90 -7.81
C SER A 141 5.69 -9.64 -9.12
N GLY A 142 5.43 -8.37 -9.40
CA GLY A 142 4.88 -7.98 -10.69
C GLY A 142 5.82 -8.28 -11.87
N SER A 143 7.14 -8.24 -11.64
CA SER A 143 8.14 -8.62 -12.67
C SER A 143 8.01 -10.08 -13.07
N GLU A 144 7.80 -10.99 -12.13
CA GLU A 144 7.52 -12.40 -12.41
C GLU A 144 6.24 -12.53 -13.25
N GLN A 145 5.14 -11.93 -12.79
CA GLN A 145 3.85 -12.01 -13.49
C GLN A 145 3.96 -11.49 -14.91
N PHE A 146 4.52 -10.31 -15.09
CA PHE A 146 4.70 -9.72 -16.41
C PHE A 146 5.55 -10.61 -17.34
N THR A 147 6.65 -11.18 -16.81
CA THR A 147 7.53 -12.05 -17.59
C THR A 147 6.81 -13.31 -18.06
N HIS A 148 6.00 -13.94 -17.20
CA HIS A 148 5.17 -15.08 -17.57
C HIS A 148 4.15 -14.73 -18.67
N GLU A 149 3.51 -13.56 -18.59
CA GLU A 149 2.59 -13.09 -19.62
C GLU A 149 3.28 -12.83 -20.94
N LEU A 150 4.47 -12.21 -20.90
CA LEU A 150 5.26 -11.97 -22.10
C LEU A 150 5.68 -13.27 -22.76
N PHE A 151 6.15 -14.27 -22.02
CA PHE A 151 6.53 -15.57 -22.58
C PHE A 151 5.34 -16.26 -23.21
N ARG A 152 4.18 -16.21 -22.59
CA ARG A 152 2.94 -16.74 -23.15
C ARG A 152 2.57 -16.04 -24.45
N TYR A 153 2.70 -14.70 -24.50
CA TYR A 153 2.45 -13.92 -25.70
C TYR A 153 3.41 -14.27 -26.86
N LEU A 154 4.68 -14.52 -26.53
CA LEU A 154 5.71 -14.94 -27.48
C LEU A 154 5.59 -16.42 -27.90
N GLY A 155 4.68 -17.18 -27.31
CA GLY A 155 4.53 -18.62 -27.57
C GLY A 155 5.64 -19.47 -26.96
N LEU A 156 6.43 -18.93 -26.02
CA LEU A 156 7.46 -19.66 -25.31
C LEU A 156 6.84 -20.48 -24.18
N ALA A 157 7.00 -21.81 -24.23
CA ALA A 157 6.46 -22.67 -23.20
C ALA A 157 7.36 -22.63 -21.95
N GLU A 158 6.80 -22.27 -20.79
CA GLU A 158 7.57 -22.15 -19.53
C GLU A 158 8.36 -23.41 -19.15
N LYS A 159 7.81 -24.59 -19.49
CA LYS A 159 8.50 -25.88 -19.27
C LYS A 159 9.81 -26.03 -20.06
N GLU A 160 10.01 -25.21 -21.09
CA GLU A 160 11.20 -25.17 -21.94
C GLU A 160 12.21 -24.09 -21.46
N LEU A 161 11.84 -23.30 -20.47
CA LEU A 161 12.62 -22.20 -19.94
C LEU A 161 13.23 -22.56 -18.57
N ASN A 162 14.48 -22.20 -18.37
CA ASN A 162 15.14 -22.33 -17.08
C ASN A 162 14.98 -21.04 -16.26
N LEU A 163 13.87 -20.91 -15.53
CA LEU A 163 13.54 -19.71 -14.78
C LEU A 163 14.18 -19.73 -13.39
N LYS A 164 14.67 -18.57 -12.94
CA LYS A 164 15.19 -18.30 -11.58
C LYS A 164 14.45 -17.13 -10.96
N TYR A 165 14.09 -17.31 -9.67
CA TYR A 165 13.33 -16.36 -8.87
C TYR A 165 14.19 -15.74 -7.77
#